data_39a049eca9890193430cf32247c6e611
#
_entry.id   39a049eca9890193430cf32247c6e611
#
_cell.length_a   1.000
_cell.length_b   1.000
_cell.length_c   1.000
_cell.angle_alpha   90.00
_cell.angle_beta   90.00
_cell.angle_gamma   90.00
#
_symmetry.space_group_name_H-M   'P 1'
#
loop_
_entity.id
_entity.type
_entity.pdbx_description
1 polymer ?
#
loop_
_entity_poly.entity_id
_entity_poly.type
_entity_poly.pdbx_seq_one_letter_code
_entity_poly.pdbx_strand_id
1 'polypeptide(L)'
;MDNYYNWLREKTFIQKDSNTDWHLINTPFVGAFNDTIEIYAQKNGNHLKLSDNGETMSNLELQGLHIQGSKRRRAILDTILLNYGVRAENDELTIEANSDNFSQSKHNFLSAIIEINDLYVLSKHNVASIFKEDVRDYLDSLDIIYTPDFISKGTTGLEFNFDFQIAKKDKEIVIKSFNTINKSNLPTFLFSWDDIKPVRENLNNP
;
A
#
# COMPACT_ATOMS: atom_id res chain seq x y z
N MET A 1 -20.90 16.97 22.96
CA MET A 1 -20.12 17.42 21.79
C MET A 1 -19.05 18.43 22.20
N ASP A 2 -19.33 19.35 23.10
CA ASP A 2 -18.37 20.39 23.52
C ASP A 2 -17.05 19.83 24.06
N ASN A 3 -17.09 18.72 24.79
CA ASN A 3 -15.87 18.07 25.30
C ASN A 3 -14.92 17.59 24.20
N TYR A 4 -15.45 17.12 23.07
CA TYR A 4 -14.62 16.69 21.93
C TYR A 4 -13.97 17.89 21.22
N TYR A 5 -14.70 18.96 21.00
CA TYR A 5 -14.14 20.16 20.38
C TYR A 5 -13.10 20.84 21.26
N ASN A 6 -13.33 20.86 22.58
CA ASN A 6 -12.35 21.37 23.53
C ASN A 6 -11.09 20.52 23.53
N TRP A 7 -11.22 19.20 23.56
CA TRP A 7 -10.09 18.28 23.46
C TRP A 7 -9.31 18.48 22.15
N LEU A 8 -9.98 18.61 20.99
CA LEU A 8 -9.30 18.89 19.72
C LEU A 8 -8.52 20.21 19.76
N ARG A 9 -9.12 21.25 20.34
CA ARG A 9 -8.47 22.54 20.49
C ARG A 9 -7.25 22.48 21.40
N GLU A 10 -7.33 21.78 22.51
CA GLU A 10 -6.22 21.64 23.46
C GLU A 10 -5.08 20.79 22.91
N LYS A 11 -5.40 19.79 22.07
CA LYS A 11 -4.43 18.87 21.50
C LYS A 11 -3.89 19.30 20.13
N THR A 12 -4.46 20.34 19.52
CA THR A 12 -3.94 20.92 18.28
C THR A 12 -3.20 22.22 18.60
N PHE A 13 -1.93 22.28 18.31
CA PHE A 13 -1.12 23.48 18.54
C PHE A 13 -0.20 23.75 17.36
N ILE A 14 0.15 25.05 17.20
CA ILE A 14 0.95 25.51 16.09
C ILE A 14 2.29 26.00 16.65
N GLN A 15 3.37 25.50 16.08
CA GLN A 15 4.73 25.95 16.38
C GLN A 15 5.34 26.58 15.13
N LYS A 16 5.93 27.76 15.27
CA LYS A 16 6.69 28.38 14.18
C LYS A 16 8.09 27.80 14.17
N ASP A 17 8.56 27.37 12.99
CA ASP A 17 9.97 27.06 12.81
C ASP A 17 10.79 28.34 12.91
N SER A 18 11.84 28.30 13.70
CA SER A 18 12.71 29.46 13.92
C SER A 18 13.59 29.80 12.70
N ASN A 19 13.80 28.86 11.81
CA ASN A 19 14.74 28.97 10.69
C ASN A 19 14.07 29.15 9.33
N THR A 20 12.74 28.88 9.26
CA THR A 20 11.99 28.93 8.02
C THR A 20 10.65 29.65 8.19
N ASP A 21 9.93 29.89 7.09
CA ASP A 21 8.57 30.45 7.12
C ASP A 21 7.48 29.37 7.31
N TRP A 22 7.87 28.15 7.65
CA TRP A 22 6.95 27.08 7.93
C TRP A 22 6.46 27.11 9.36
N HIS A 23 5.23 26.64 9.54
CA HIS A 23 4.60 26.43 10.82
C HIS A 23 4.23 24.95 10.93
N LEU A 24 4.63 24.33 12.02
CA LEU A 24 4.26 22.96 12.33
C LEU A 24 2.91 22.96 13.06
N ILE A 25 1.95 22.23 12.53
CA ILE A 25 0.64 21.98 13.15
C ILE A 25 0.67 20.55 13.70
N ASN A 26 0.80 20.45 15.02
CA ASN A 26 0.66 19.18 15.71
C ASN A 26 -0.82 18.82 15.83
N THR A 27 -1.18 17.58 15.51
CA THR A 27 -2.55 17.09 15.60
C THR A 27 -2.67 15.96 16.62
N PRO A 28 -3.85 15.70 17.19
CA PRO A 28 -4.05 14.56 18.10
C PRO A 28 -4.28 13.23 17.36
N PHE A 29 -4.13 13.22 16.04
CA PHE A 29 -4.34 12.02 15.23
C PHE A 29 -3.04 11.25 15.08
N VAL A 30 -3.18 9.94 15.00
CA VAL A 30 -2.05 9.00 15.02
C VAL A 30 -1.82 8.44 13.63
N GLY A 31 -0.57 8.43 13.20
CA GLY A 31 -0.11 7.90 11.92
C GLY A 31 0.33 6.43 12.01
N ALA A 32 1.07 6.00 11.00
CA ALA A 32 1.42 4.62 10.73
C ALA A 32 2.24 3.90 11.81
N PHE A 33 3.11 4.63 12.53
CA PHE A 33 3.98 4.09 13.59
C PHE A 33 3.51 4.45 15.01
N ASN A 34 2.24 4.78 15.16
CA ASN A 34 1.67 5.32 16.39
C ASN A 34 2.23 6.70 16.77
N ASP A 35 2.81 7.40 15.80
CA ASP A 35 3.26 8.77 15.93
C ASP A 35 2.14 9.75 15.61
N THR A 36 2.20 10.95 16.18
CA THR A 36 1.21 11.99 15.87
C THR A 36 1.42 12.52 14.45
N ILE A 37 0.33 12.69 13.71
CA ILE A 37 0.37 13.28 12.38
C ILE A 37 0.66 14.76 12.49
N GLU A 38 1.75 15.18 11.86
CA GLU A 38 2.21 16.56 11.78
C GLU A 38 1.91 17.14 10.39
N ILE A 39 1.48 18.40 10.34
CA ILE A 39 1.20 19.11 9.10
C ILE A 39 2.04 20.38 9.07
N TYR A 40 2.83 20.56 8.05
CA TYR A 40 3.58 21.76 7.79
C TYR A 40 2.73 22.76 7.02
N ALA A 41 2.67 24.02 7.47
CA ALA A 41 1.89 25.07 6.84
C ALA A 41 2.79 26.28 6.52
N GLN A 42 2.74 26.71 5.27
CA GLN A 42 3.42 27.94 4.82
C GLN A 42 2.38 28.93 4.30
N LYS A 43 2.51 30.20 4.71
CA LYS A 43 1.62 31.26 4.26
C LYS A 43 2.36 32.26 3.37
N ASN A 44 1.81 32.52 2.19
CA ASN A 44 2.29 33.54 1.28
C ASN A 44 1.13 34.45 0.83
N GLY A 45 0.99 35.61 1.47
CA GLY A 45 -0.17 36.47 1.27
C GLY A 45 -1.47 35.80 1.70
N ASN A 46 -2.40 35.61 0.75
CA ASN A 46 -3.66 34.88 0.98
C ASN A 46 -3.56 33.39 0.65
N HIS A 47 -2.46 32.92 0.08
CA HIS A 47 -2.20 31.52 -0.20
C HIS A 47 -1.62 30.80 1.01
N LEU A 48 -2.09 29.59 1.25
CA LEU A 48 -1.59 28.68 2.26
C LEU A 48 -1.26 27.35 1.57
N LYS A 49 -0.04 26.87 1.74
CA LYS A 49 0.35 25.52 1.34
C LYS A 49 0.43 24.65 2.60
N LEU A 50 -0.23 23.51 2.60
CA LEU A 50 -0.03 22.47 3.60
C LEU A 50 0.79 21.34 2.97
N SER A 51 1.66 20.73 3.78
CA SER A 51 2.56 19.65 3.39
C SER A 51 2.71 18.65 4.52
N ASP A 52 2.92 17.37 4.18
CA ASP A 52 3.35 16.32 5.11
C ASP A 52 4.87 16.14 5.13
N ASN A 53 5.61 16.98 4.39
CA ASN A 53 7.07 16.88 4.25
C ASN A 53 7.56 15.50 3.76
N GLY A 54 6.72 14.75 3.03
CA GLY A 54 7.04 13.43 2.48
C GLY A 54 6.96 12.28 3.51
N GLU A 55 6.51 12.56 4.73
CA GLU A 55 6.48 11.58 5.81
C GLU A 55 5.54 10.41 5.50
N THR A 56 4.36 10.67 4.96
CA THR A 56 3.37 9.63 4.68
C THR A 56 3.88 8.60 3.69
N MET A 57 4.47 9.05 2.59
CA MET A 57 5.01 8.15 1.56
C MET A 57 6.25 7.40 2.07
N SER A 58 7.13 8.08 2.80
CA SER A 58 8.30 7.47 3.44
C SER A 58 7.90 6.37 4.44
N ASN A 59 6.88 6.62 5.26
CA ASN A 59 6.36 5.65 6.22
C ASN A 59 5.78 4.40 5.53
N LEU A 60 5.07 4.56 4.40
CA LEU A 60 4.60 3.42 3.61
C LEU A 60 5.76 2.60 3.05
N GLU A 61 6.82 3.24 2.55
CA GLU A 61 8.00 2.55 2.05
C GLU A 61 8.76 1.80 3.14
N LEU A 62 8.95 2.41 4.32
CA LEU A 62 9.55 1.76 5.49
C LEU A 62 8.75 0.53 5.94
N GLN A 63 7.44 0.52 5.72
CA GLN A 63 6.56 -0.61 5.97
C GLN A 63 6.55 -1.63 4.82
N GLY A 64 7.36 -1.44 3.78
CA GLY A 64 7.48 -2.34 2.64
C GLY A 64 6.40 -2.18 1.58
N LEU A 65 5.65 -1.07 1.59
CA LEU A 65 4.64 -0.76 0.57
C LEU A 65 5.21 0.20 -0.48
N HIS A 66 5.73 -0.33 -1.57
CA HIS A 66 6.23 0.46 -2.70
C HIS A 66 5.09 0.79 -3.68
N ILE A 67 4.58 2.01 -3.62
CA ILE A 67 3.47 2.47 -4.48
C ILE A 67 3.90 2.54 -5.95
N GLN A 68 5.12 3.03 -6.22
CA GLN A 68 5.62 3.25 -7.59
C GLN A 68 5.77 1.95 -8.40
N GLY A 69 5.92 0.80 -7.73
CA GLY A 69 6.11 -0.50 -8.36
C GLY A 69 4.84 -1.15 -8.94
N SER A 70 3.65 -0.58 -8.70
CA SER A 70 2.39 -1.19 -9.12
C SER A 70 1.41 -0.16 -9.65
N LYS A 71 0.93 -0.35 -10.88
CA LYS A 71 -0.11 0.50 -11.49
C LYS A 71 -1.40 0.54 -10.64
N ARG A 72 -1.76 -0.61 -10.04
CA ARG A 72 -2.97 -0.70 -9.21
C ARG A 72 -2.83 0.06 -7.90
N ARG A 73 -1.70 -0.06 -7.20
CA ARG A 73 -1.43 0.74 -5.97
C ARG A 73 -1.45 2.23 -6.27
N ARG A 74 -0.83 2.60 -7.39
CA ARG A 74 -0.85 3.99 -7.88
C ARG A 74 -2.29 4.47 -8.10
N ALA A 75 -3.13 3.70 -8.79
CA ALA A 75 -4.52 4.05 -9.05
C ALA A 75 -5.34 4.21 -7.75
N ILE A 76 -5.08 3.40 -6.72
CA ILE A 76 -5.72 3.54 -5.41
C ILE A 76 -5.28 4.85 -4.76
N LEU A 77 -3.97 5.13 -4.70
CA LEU A 77 -3.44 6.39 -4.19
C LEU A 77 -4.04 7.59 -4.94
N ASP A 78 -4.01 7.57 -6.27
CA ASP A 78 -4.55 8.65 -7.11
C ASP A 78 -6.03 8.91 -6.83
N THR A 79 -6.81 7.85 -6.54
CA THR A 79 -8.22 7.98 -6.16
C THR A 79 -8.38 8.70 -4.81
N ILE A 80 -7.59 8.35 -3.82
CA ILE A 80 -7.60 9.02 -2.51
C ILE A 80 -7.21 10.49 -2.67
N LEU A 81 -6.11 10.75 -3.37
CA LEU A 81 -5.63 12.11 -3.62
C LEU A 81 -6.69 12.98 -4.29
N LEU A 82 -7.36 12.43 -5.31
CA LEU A 82 -8.45 13.12 -6.02
C LEU A 82 -9.64 13.42 -5.11
N ASN A 83 -10.05 12.46 -4.28
CA ASN A 83 -11.20 12.61 -3.38
C ASN A 83 -11.02 13.75 -2.37
N TYR A 84 -9.79 13.98 -1.91
CA TYR A 84 -9.47 15.01 -0.92
C TYR A 84 -8.89 16.28 -1.51
N GLY A 85 -8.64 16.34 -2.82
CA GLY A 85 -8.01 17.48 -3.48
C GLY A 85 -6.53 17.65 -3.11
N VAL A 86 -5.86 16.55 -2.73
CA VAL A 86 -4.44 16.51 -2.37
C VAL A 86 -3.61 16.18 -3.61
N ARG A 87 -2.37 16.68 -3.68
CA ARG A 87 -1.40 16.35 -4.70
C ARG A 87 -0.22 15.59 -4.08
N ALA A 88 0.39 14.71 -4.86
CA ALA A 88 1.63 14.04 -4.50
C ALA A 88 2.70 14.39 -5.56
N GLU A 89 3.77 15.05 -5.13
CA GLU A 89 4.90 15.43 -5.98
C GLU A 89 6.21 15.10 -5.26
N ASN A 90 7.07 14.29 -5.88
CA ASN A 90 8.33 13.85 -5.27
C ASN A 90 8.16 13.20 -3.87
N ASP A 91 7.10 12.38 -3.73
CA ASP A 91 6.70 11.69 -2.50
C ASP A 91 6.23 12.63 -1.36
N GLU A 92 6.11 13.93 -1.61
CA GLU A 92 5.50 14.92 -0.71
C GLU A 92 4.01 15.07 -1.02
N LEU A 93 3.16 14.96 -0.02
CA LEU A 93 1.74 15.29 -0.12
C LEU A 93 1.53 16.77 0.15
N THR A 94 0.73 17.42 -0.70
CA THR A 94 0.44 18.85 -0.55
C THR A 94 -1.00 19.18 -0.87
N ILE A 95 -1.53 20.23 -0.24
CA ILE A 95 -2.81 20.83 -0.59
C ILE A 95 -2.70 22.35 -0.52
N GLU A 96 -3.29 23.02 -1.53
CA GLU A 96 -3.39 24.48 -1.54
C GLU A 96 -4.67 24.93 -0.84
N ALA A 97 -4.55 26.01 -0.08
CA ALA A 97 -5.65 26.61 0.66
C ALA A 97 -5.57 28.15 0.61
N ASN A 98 -6.56 28.78 1.15
CA ASN A 98 -6.59 30.21 1.47
C ASN A 98 -7.20 30.42 2.85
N SER A 99 -7.27 31.65 3.30
CA SER A 99 -7.80 31.98 4.65
C SER A 99 -9.27 31.54 4.83
N ASP A 100 -10.06 31.50 3.75
CA ASP A 100 -11.49 31.18 3.83
C ASP A 100 -11.77 29.69 3.91
N ASN A 101 -10.92 28.86 3.24
CA ASN A 101 -11.10 27.40 3.15
C ASN A 101 -10.07 26.60 3.94
N PHE A 102 -9.18 27.27 4.69
CA PHE A 102 -8.09 26.61 5.44
C PHE A 102 -8.57 25.44 6.31
N SER A 103 -9.66 25.67 7.07
CA SER A 103 -10.17 24.65 7.99
C SER A 103 -10.64 23.38 7.24
N GLN A 104 -11.31 23.55 6.11
CA GLN A 104 -11.75 22.44 5.27
C GLN A 104 -10.57 21.76 4.59
N SER A 105 -9.63 22.55 4.04
CA SER A 105 -8.43 22.00 3.38
C SER A 105 -7.55 21.23 4.36
N LYS A 106 -7.36 21.74 5.59
CA LYS A 106 -6.64 21.02 6.65
C LYS A 106 -7.35 19.70 7.01
N HIS A 107 -8.67 19.73 7.13
CA HIS A 107 -9.44 18.51 7.42
C HIS A 107 -9.30 17.48 6.31
N ASN A 108 -9.46 17.89 5.05
CA ASN A 108 -9.28 17.03 3.89
C ASN A 108 -7.86 16.44 3.83
N PHE A 109 -6.86 17.28 4.08
CA PHE A 109 -5.46 16.87 4.07
C PHE A 109 -5.17 15.80 5.13
N LEU A 110 -5.62 16.03 6.36
CA LEU A 110 -5.50 15.07 7.45
C LEU A 110 -6.23 13.75 7.13
N SER A 111 -7.43 13.83 6.57
CA SER A 111 -8.20 12.65 6.17
C SER A 111 -7.49 11.85 5.08
N ALA A 112 -6.89 12.53 4.09
CA ALA A 112 -6.08 11.89 3.07
C ALA A 112 -4.88 11.15 3.67
N ILE A 113 -4.13 11.79 4.58
CA ILE A 113 -2.98 11.18 5.26
C ILE A 113 -3.41 9.91 6.01
N ILE A 114 -4.52 9.98 6.76
CA ILE A 114 -5.05 8.82 7.51
C ILE A 114 -5.41 7.69 6.55
N GLU A 115 -6.18 7.97 5.49
CA GLU A 115 -6.60 6.95 4.52
C GLU A 115 -5.41 6.34 3.77
N ILE A 116 -4.39 7.15 3.42
CA ILE A 116 -3.16 6.66 2.81
C ILE A 116 -2.37 5.76 3.78
N ASN A 117 -2.25 6.14 5.04
CA ASN A 117 -1.62 5.31 6.06
C ASN A 117 -2.36 3.97 6.24
N ASP A 118 -3.69 3.96 6.13
CA ASP A 118 -4.51 2.75 6.21
C ASP A 118 -4.27 1.78 5.04
N LEU A 119 -3.71 2.25 3.92
CA LEU A 119 -3.31 1.36 2.81
C LEU A 119 -2.36 0.26 3.28
N TYR A 120 -1.51 0.52 4.28
CA TYR A 120 -0.66 -0.53 4.85
C TYR A 120 -1.46 -1.62 5.56
N VAL A 121 -2.48 -1.28 6.33
CA VAL A 121 -3.35 -2.27 7.02
C VAL A 121 -4.12 -3.11 6.00
N LEU A 122 -4.65 -2.48 4.97
CA LEU A 122 -5.29 -3.16 3.83
C LEU A 122 -4.27 -4.02 3.07
N SER A 123 -3.02 -3.57 2.93
CA SER A 123 -1.97 -4.30 2.22
C SER A 123 -1.53 -5.57 2.95
N LYS A 124 -1.54 -5.63 4.27
CA LYS A 124 -1.23 -6.86 5.02
C LYS A 124 -2.16 -8.03 4.62
N HIS A 125 -3.41 -7.76 4.32
CA HIS A 125 -4.35 -8.77 3.85
C HIS A 125 -4.40 -8.90 2.32
N ASN A 126 -4.06 -7.85 1.57
CA ASN A 126 -4.21 -7.79 0.11
C ASN A 126 -2.89 -7.75 -0.67
N VAL A 127 -1.74 -7.60 -0.03
CA VAL A 127 -0.45 -7.53 -0.75
C VAL A 127 -0.20 -8.81 -1.55
N ALA A 128 -0.55 -9.97 -1.01
CA ALA A 128 -0.48 -11.23 -1.76
C ALA A 128 -1.45 -11.22 -2.96
N SER A 129 -2.65 -10.66 -2.81
CA SER A 129 -3.62 -10.58 -3.89
C SER A 129 -3.26 -9.51 -4.94
N ILE A 130 -2.76 -8.35 -4.51
CA ILE A 130 -2.29 -7.29 -5.43
C ILE A 130 -1.09 -7.79 -6.24
N PHE A 131 -0.10 -8.41 -5.58
CA PHE A 131 1.04 -8.98 -6.29
C PHE A 131 0.64 -10.12 -7.22
N LYS A 132 -0.32 -10.97 -6.83
CA LYS A 132 -0.90 -12.00 -7.69
C LYS A 132 -1.58 -11.38 -8.92
N GLU A 133 -2.28 -10.25 -8.76
CA GLU A 133 -2.86 -9.51 -9.88
C GLU A 133 -1.80 -8.89 -10.79
N ASP A 134 -0.74 -8.30 -10.22
CA ASP A 134 0.40 -7.80 -11.00
C ASP A 134 1.04 -8.93 -11.85
N VAL A 135 1.17 -10.14 -11.28
CA VAL A 135 1.66 -11.33 -12.02
C VAL A 135 0.69 -11.74 -13.11
N ARG A 136 -0.62 -11.72 -12.85
CA ARG A 136 -1.66 -11.99 -13.85
C ARG A 136 -1.56 -11.04 -15.01
N ASP A 137 -1.56 -9.72 -14.74
CA ASP A 137 -1.45 -8.68 -15.76
C ASP A 137 -0.18 -8.84 -16.62
N TYR A 138 0.91 -9.26 -15.99
CA TYR A 138 2.16 -9.56 -16.71
C TYR A 138 2.01 -10.78 -17.63
N LEU A 139 1.41 -11.89 -17.16
CA LEU A 139 1.17 -13.07 -17.99
C LEU A 139 0.23 -12.76 -19.16
N ASP A 140 -0.83 -11.99 -18.91
CA ASP A 140 -1.78 -11.54 -19.93
C ASP A 140 -1.09 -10.63 -20.97
N SER A 141 -0.19 -9.75 -20.55
CA SER A 141 0.58 -8.88 -21.46
C SER A 141 1.51 -9.63 -22.42
N LEU A 142 1.84 -10.88 -22.07
CA LEU A 142 2.66 -11.79 -22.87
C LEU A 142 1.84 -12.83 -23.63
N ASP A 143 0.51 -12.73 -23.64
CA ASP A 143 -0.43 -13.71 -24.24
C ASP A 143 -0.17 -15.15 -23.75
N ILE A 144 0.25 -15.32 -22.48
CA ILE A 144 0.49 -16.63 -21.89
C ILE A 144 -0.81 -17.21 -21.35
N ILE A 145 -1.17 -18.40 -21.86
CA ILE A 145 -2.35 -19.14 -21.37
C ILE A 145 -1.99 -19.83 -20.06
N TYR A 146 -2.78 -19.61 -19.02
CA TYR A 146 -2.60 -20.19 -17.69
C TYR A 146 -3.95 -20.56 -17.03
N THR A 147 -3.88 -21.42 -16.02
CA THR A 147 -5.00 -21.74 -15.12
C THR A 147 -4.79 -20.99 -13.81
N PRO A 148 -5.67 -20.07 -13.40
CA PRO A 148 -5.58 -19.41 -12.10
C PRO A 148 -6.06 -20.32 -10.98
N ASP A 149 -5.64 -20.04 -9.74
CA ASP A 149 -6.07 -20.73 -8.51
C ASP A 149 -5.94 -22.26 -8.59
N PHE A 150 -4.80 -22.72 -9.07
CA PHE A 150 -4.54 -24.13 -9.31
C PHE A 150 -4.31 -24.90 -8.01
N ILE A 151 -5.10 -25.97 -7.80
CA ILE A 151 -4.96 -26.88 -6.66
C ILE A 151 -4.35 -28.20 -7.13
N SER A 152 -3.31 -28.68 -6.42
CA SER A 152 -2.71 -29.98 -6.65
C SER A 152 -2.60 -30.79 -5.37
N LYS A 153 -2.92 -32.08 -5.44
CA LYS A 153 -2.75 -33.02 -4.35
C LYS A 153 -1.39 -33.68 -4.46
N GLY A 154 -0.65 -33.70 -3.34
CA GLY A 154 0.67 -34.31 -3.28
C GLY A 154 0.65 -35.81 -2.96
N THR A 155 1.84 -36.42 -2.91
CA THR A 155 2.05 -37.81 -2.53
C THR A 155 1.63 -38.12 -1.10
N THR A 156 1.74 -37.14 -0.21
CA THR A 156 1.27 -37.21 1.19
C THR A 156 -0.24 -37.17 1.32
N GLY A 157 -0.97 -36.85 0.25
CA GLY A 157 -2.42 -36.65 0.27
C GLY A 157 -2.85 -35.25 0.63
N LEU A 158 -1.92 -34.35 0.95
CA LEU A 158 -2.18 -32.94 1.21
C LEU A 158 -2.50 -32.20 -0.09
N GLU A 159 -3.37 -31.20 0.01
CA GLU A 159 -3.73 -30.32 -1.10
C GLU A 159 -2.98 -28.97 -0.95
N PHE A 160 -2.39 -28.54 -2.05
CA PHE A 160 -1.65 -27.27 -2.13
C PHE A 160 -2.27 -26.37 -3.19
N ASN A 161 -2.43 -25.10 -2.82
CA ASN A 161 -2.95 -24.08 -3.72
C ASN A 161 -1.78 -23.24 -4.30
N PHE A 162 -1.75 -23.14 -5.62
CA PHE A 162 -0.84 -22.32 -6.40
C PHE A 162 -1.61 -21.24 -7.14
N ASP A 163 -0.97 -20.11 -7.41
CA ASP A 163 -1.66 -18.96 -7.99
C ASP A 163 -1.90 -19.12 -9.48
N PHE A 164 -0.95 -19.76 -10.20
CA PHE A 164 -1.08 -20.04 -11.63
C PHE A 164 -0.42 -21.36 -12.02
N GLN A 165 -0.98 -21.98 -13.05
CA GLN A 165 -0.41 -23.12 -13.75
C GLN A 165 -0.29 -22.77 -15.24
N ILE A 166 0.88 -22.94 -15.83
CA ILE A 166 1.12 -22.79 -17.26
C ILE A 166 1.44 -24.18 -17.83
N ALA A 167 0.55 -24.72 -18.64
CA ALA A 167 0.79 -25.96 -19.35
C ALA A 167 1.52 -25.68 -20.67
N LYS A 168 2.67 -26.33 -20.89
CA LYS A 168 3.40 -26.37 -22.15
C LYS A 168 3.47 -27.78 -22.66
N LYS A 169 3.79 -27.94 -23.97
CA LYS A 169 3.81 -29.25 -24.64
C LYS A 169 4.64 -30.30 -23.90
N ASP A 170 5.81 -29.92 -23.38
CA ASP A 170 6.77 -30.85 -22.80
C ASP A 170 7.06 -30.55 -21.31
N LYS A 171 6.38 -29.59 -20.72
CA LYS A 171 6.59 -29.23 -19.31
C LYS A 171 5.42 -28.43 -18.77
N GLU A 172 5.29 -28.49 -17.46
CA GLU A 172 4.36 -27.68 -16.68
C GLU A 172 5.13 -26.70 -15.80
N ILE A 173 4.62 -25.48 -15.65
CA ILE A 173 5.16 -24.48 -14.73
C ILE A 173 4.06 -24.15 -13.73
N VAL A 174 4.38 -24.30 -12.45
CA VAL A 174 3.49 -23.95 -11.34
C VAL A 174 4.06 -22.72 -10.65
N ILE A 175 3.24 -21.70 -10.46
CA ILE A 175 3.66 -20.40 -9.90
C ILE A 175 2.94 -20.18 -8.58
N LYS A 176 3.71 -19.79 -7.57
CA LYS A 176 3.23 -19.25 -6.31
C LYS A 176 3.82 -17.86 -6.11
N SER A 177 2.96 -16.87 -5.94
CA SER A 177 3.36 -15.48 -5.75
C SER A 177 3.66 -15.21 -4.28
N PHE A 178 4.77 -14.54 -4.01
CA PHE A 178 5.13 -14.09 -2.66
C PHE A 178 5.49 -12.60 -2.71
N ASN A 179 4.87 -11.81 -1.87
CA ASN A 179 5.30 -10.43 -1.68
C ASN A 179 6.73 -10.36 -1.10
N THR A 180 7.03 -11.25 -0.17
CA THR A 180 8.36 -11.38 0.43
C THR A 180 8.65 -12.84 0.70
N ILE A 181 9.81 -13.32 0.26
CA ILE A 181 10.31 -14.66 0.61
C ILE A 181 11.06 -14.56 1.94
N ASN A 182 10.65 -15.39 2.90
CA ASN A 182 11.23 -15.43 4.24
C ASN A 182 11.38 -16.85 4.77
N LYS A 183 11.96 -16.98 5.98
CA LYS A 183 12.21 -18.28 6.62
C LYS A 183 10.92 -19.06 6.97
N SER A 184 9.77 -18.41 6.96
CA SER A 184 8.48 -19.06 7.25
C SER A 184 7.80 -19.61 6.00
N ASN A 185 7.76 -18.84 4.90
CA ASN A 185 7.02 -19.23 3.70
C ASN A 185 7.84 -20.07 2.69
N LEU A 186 9.17 -19.87 2.62
CA LEU A 186 10.01 -20.61 1.69
C LEU A 186 10.05 -22.13 1.97
N PRO A 187 10.25 -22.61 3.22
CA PRO A 187 10.23 -24.04 3.49
C PRO A 187 8.88 -24.70 3.15
N THR A 188 7.77 -24.03 3.46
CA THR A 188 6.43 -24.51 3.13
C THR A 188 6.24 -24.63 1.62
N PHE A 189 6.71 -23.65 0.86
CA PHE A 189 6.64 -23.69 -0.61
C PHE A 189 7.50 -24.83 -1.19
N LEU A 190 8.73 -24.99 -0.72
CA LEU A 190 9.63 -26.06 -1.17
C LEU A 190 9.02 -27.44 -0.85
N PHE A 191 8.51 -27.61 0.36
CA PHE A 191 7.81 -28.86 0.73
C PHE A 191 6.61 -29.12 -0.19
N SER A 192 5.77 -28.10 -0.46
CA SER A 192 4.62 -28.27 -1.35
C SER A 192 5.03 -28.66 -2.76
N TRP A 193 6.13 -28.11 -3.27
CA TRP A 193 6.67 -28.46 -4.58
C TRP A 193 7.22 -29.89 -4.61
N ASP A 194 8.03 -30.27 -3.63
CA ASP A 194 8.61 -31.61 -3.54
C ASP A 194 7.55 -32.70 -3.40
N ASP A 195 6.43 -32.41 -2.73
CA ASP A 195 5.33 -33.34 -2.55
C ASP A 195 4.46 -33.52 -3.80
N ILE A 196 4.20 -32.43 -4.57
CA ILE A 196 3.39 -32.53 -5.79
C ILE A 196 4.19 -33.00 -7.01
N LYS A 197 5.48 -32.74 -7.08
CA LYS A 197 6.33 -32.99 -8.25
C LYS A 197 6.25 -34.44 -8.77
N PRO A 198 6.38 -35.49 -7.93
CA PRO A 198 6.30 -36.89 -8.40
C PRO A 198 4.94 -37.23 -9.00
N VAL A 199 3.86 -36.68 -8.44
CA VAL A 199 2.48 -36.90 -8.94
C VAL A 199 2.31 -36.27 -10.32
N ARG A 200 2.86 -35.05 -10.50
CA ARG A 200 2.77 -34.30 -11.75
C ARG A 200 3.62 -34.89 -12.87
N GLU A 201 4.83 -35.36 -12.55
CA GLU A 201 5.69 -36.05 -13.52
C GLU A 201 5.06 -37.36 -14.04
N ASN A 202 4.38 -38.12 -13.18
CA ASN A 202 3.68 -39.33 -13.58
C ASN A 202 2.44 -39.04 -14.46
N LEU A 203 1.78 -37.88 -14.31
CA LEU A 203 0.65 -37.48 -15.14
C LEU A 203 1.09 -37.02 -16.54
N ASN A 204 2.32 -36.55 -16.68
CA ASN A 204 2.90 -36.03 -17.93
C ASN A 204 3.65 -37.13 -18.74
N ASN A 205 3.85 -38.32 -18.15
CA ASN A 205 4.42 -39.51 -18.81
C ASN A 205 3.37 -40.66 -18.75
N PRO A 206 2.41 -40.73 -19.72
CA PRO A 206 1.47 -41.85 -19.82
C PRO A 206 2.13 -43.16 -20.24
#